data_e65997d51bee9d13e3abe4abb8eb0c56
#
_entry.id   e65997d51bee9d13e3abe4abb8eb0c56
#
_cell.length_a   1.000
_cell.length_b   1.000
_cell.length_c   1.000
_cell.angle_alpha   90.00
_cell.angle_beta   90.00
_cell.angle_gamma   90.00
#
_symmetry.space_group_name_H-M   'P 1'
#
loop_
_entity.id
_entity.type
_entity.pdbx_description
1 polymer ?
#
loop_
_entity_poly.entity_id
_entity_poly.type
_entity_poly.pdbx_seq_one_letter_code
_entity_poly.pdbx_strand_id
1 'polypeptide(L)'
;MRLSLLLVLVPASLHAQFSRERVSLVLQGEAALQREEIAAAVNAFGEAARDTSVARRAAAERMLGVISWRFYKDNGRARVHFGNALATGHDTAATLVEMARLATTEGRYRQSFVLANSALRAATDDIVHRAAVLQMGRAASEAAVVARLNGPRGADRPDSASVAATVVRLRELVQRVPGRLEESLQLLLTALIAGDGADAATGADSYYLIDAGGTQAGSQLPSTLAELKAELPAWRGDKTPRAVRVRLAVALAGARLYEAAALVSPLGSELVEYARFCRHMEQTADEYYRRALVSGASPDELTRAYIHAERELWPRLTWRGTPPPFYPAGADAELGRRFGAVFQLGITGGYYDMHMGHVVGEENRIVTQYGHSARVTFLVIDGVVTNGLQSWAWDDAGGHGGWQRRDTIVQVRPMFVEHALSLFVSGDAVRRAHEQASIASDSILDLTIARSDSIGYLPGVASRLRRDGRDALFDSLRHADVPDSLLGREFVRVATRLIRESSIIAHEGRHAIDDALGAFTPEEREFRAKLSEIAFAARPKIVMSSIIHPNIGDATPHGRANARVMYGLIRWMRAHAAEIRGFDVNQPVLTQLPLLTDDQFRRAFRSMDPLAR
;
A
#
# COMPACT_ATOMS: atom_id res chain seq x y z
N MET A 1 51.04 28.95 -29.94
CA MET A 1 49.59 28.99 -30.07
C MET A 1 49.00 28.56 -28.73
N ARG A 2 48.54 29.51 -27.90
CA ARG A 2 47.89 29.24 -26.62
C ARG A 2 46.37 29.31 -26.84
N LEU A 3 45.67 28.20 -26.71
CA LEU A 3 44.22 28.15 -26.66
C LEU A 3 43.77 28.57 -25.27
N SER A 4 43.16 29.75 -25.15
CA SER A 4 42.51 30.22 -23.94
C SER A 4 41.11 29.59 -23.87
N LEU A 5 40.89 28.69 -22.89
CA LEU A 5 39.57 28.18 -22.53
C LEU A 5 38.80 29.30 -21.81
N LEU A 6 37.82 29.89 -22.47
CA LEU A 6 36.84 30.77 -21.82
C LEU A 6 35.87 29.88 -21.01
N LEU A 7 36.08 29.79 -19.70
CA LEU A 7 35.07 29.26 -18.76
C LEU A 7 34.00 30.33 -18.60
N VAL A 8 32.84 30.15 -19.24
CA VAL A 8 31.65 30.94 -18.97
C VAL A 8 31.09 30.52 -17.61
N LEU A 9 31.41 31.29 -16.59
CA LEU A 9 30.76 31.20 -15.29
C LEU A 9 29.32 31.66 -15.42
N VAL A 10 28.40 30.72 -15.62
CA VAL A 10 26.96 30.98 -15.48
C VAL A 10 26.70 31.14 -13.98
N PRO A 11 26.09 32.25 -13.52
CA PRO A 11 25.86 32.49 -12.10
C PRO A 11 24.98 31.37 -11.51
N ALA A 12 25.34 30.86 -10.33
CA ALA A 12 24.63 29.79 -9.63
C ALA A 12 23.15 30.12 -9.36
N SER A 13 22.77 31.41 -9.32
CA SER A 13 21.39 31.90 -9.23
C SER A 13 20.53 31.55 -10.46
N LEU A 14 21.12 31.55 -11.67
CA LEU A 14 20.41 31.14 -12.87
C LEU A 14 20.19 29.61 -12.89
N HIS A 15 21.12 28.81 -12.40
CA HIS A 15 20.95 27.35 -12.31
C HIS A 15 19.89 26.96 -11.28
N ALA A 16 19.79 27.67 -10.15
CA ALA A 16 18.75 27.42 -9.14
C ALA A 16 17.35 27.85 -9.62
N GLN A 17 17.24 28.91 -10.41
CA GLN A 17 16.00 29.32 -11.07
C GLN A 17 15.62 28.33 -12.18
N PHE A 18 16.56 27.89 -13.02
CA PHE A 18 16.33 26.87 -14.04
C PHE A 18 15.95 25.48 -13.49
N SER A 19 16.38 25.11 -12.27
CA SER A 19 15.97 23.86 -11.63
C SER A 19 14.58 23.93 -11.00
N ARG A 20 14.12 25.11 -10.53
CA ARG A 20 12.76 25.30 -10.01
C ARG A 20 11.70 25.40 -11.14
N GLU A 21 12.03 25.94 -12.28
CA GLU A 21 11.11 26.03 -13.43
C GLU A 21 10.94 24.72 -14.20
N ARG A 22 11.69 23.66 -13.89
CA ARG A 22 11.66 22.36 -14.60
C ARG A 22 11.13 21.16 -13.82
N VAL A 23 10.48 21.34 -12.69
CA VAL A 23 9.59 20.27 -12.24
C VAL A 23 8.44 20.26 -13.23
N SER A 24 8.34 19.20 -14.07
CA SER A 24 7.31 19.16 -15.12
C SER A 24 5.94 19.38 -14.46
N LEU A 25 5.06 20.14 -15.09
CA LEU A 25 3.69 20.38 -14.58
C LEU A 25 2.96 19.07 -14.29
N VAL A 26 3.29 17.98 -15.01
CA VAL A 26 2.79 16.63 -14.72
C VAL A 26 3.21 16.18 -13.32
N LEU A 27 4.50 16.30 -12.97
CA LEU A 27 4.98 15.94 -11.60
C LEU A 27 4.39 16.85 -10.52
N GLN A 28 4.14 18.13 -10.82
CA GLN A 28 3.44 19.03 -9.88
C GLN A 28 2.00 18.57 -9.66
N GLY A 29 1.30 18.17 -10.72
CA GLY A 29 -0.04 17.63 -10.64
C GLY A 29 -0.10 16.31 -9.83
N GLU A 30 0.85 15.41 -10.06
CA GLU A 30 0.98 14.16 -9.29
C GLU A 30 1.27 14.43 -7.80
N ALA A 31 2.20 15.35 -7.50
CA ALA A 31 2.48 15.74 -6.13
C ALA A 31 1.28 16.42 -5.44
N ALA A 32 0.48 17.21 -6.17
CA ALA A 32 -0.75 17.79 -5.65
C ALA A 32 -1.79 16.70 -5.36
N LEU A 33 -1.95 15.69 -6.22
CA LEU A 33 -2.82 14.53 -5.94
C LEU A 33 -2.37 13.77 -4.69
N GLN A 34 -1.06 13.57 -4.52
CA GLN A 34 -0.53 12.92 -3.32
C GLN A 34 -0.82 13.70 -2.02
N ARG A 35 -1.01 15.03 -2.13
CA ARG A 35 -1.42 15.89 -1.01
C ARG A 35 -2.93 16.14 -0.92
N GLU A 36 -3.73 15.40 -1.71
CA GLU A 36 -5.20 15.53 -1.74
C GLU A 36 -5.70 16.90 -2.27
N GLU A 37 -4.84 17.65 -2.93
CA GLU A 37 -5.11 18.98 -3.48
C GLU A 37 -5.70 18.88 -4.89
N ILE A 38 -6.93 18.36 -5.02
CA ILE A 38 -7.53 18.02 -6.33
C ILE A 38 -7.59 19.22 -7.28
N ALA A 39 -7.97 20.40 -6.78
CA ALA A 39 -8.03 21.60 -7.60
C ALA A 39 -6.63 22.03 -8.12
N ALA A 40 -5.59 21.93 -7.29
CA ALA A 40 -4.22 22.22 -7.70
C ALA A 40 -3.72 21.22 -8.74
N ALA A 41 -4.05 19.93 -8.58
CA ALA A 41 -3.73 18.90 -9.55
C ALA A 41 -4.40 19.17 -10.91
N VAL A 42 -5.69 19.50 -10.93
CA VAL A 42 -6.43 19.87 -12.16
C VAL A 42 -5.79 21.05 -12.86
N ASN A 43 -5.38 22.09 -12.13
CA ASN A 43 -4.71 23.24 -12.72
C ASN A 43 -3.37 22.86 -13.34
N ALA A 44 -2.52 22.14 -12.63
CA ALA A 44 -1.21 21.72 -13.13
C ALA A 44 -1.33 20.81 -14.36
N PHE A 45 -2.21 19.80 -14.35
CA PHE A 45 -2.45 18.96 -15.51
C PHE A 45 -3.12 19.74 -16.67
N GLY A 46 -4.01 20.70 -16.38
CA GLY A 46 -4.64 21.56 -17.38
C GLY A 46 -3.63 22.43 -18.13
N GLU A 47 -2.59 22.92 -17.45
CA GLU A 47 -1.46 23.61 -18.08
C GLU A 47 -0.57 22.62 -18.85
N ALA A 48 -0.24 21.47 -18.27
CA ALA A 48 0.56 20.44 -18.93
C ALA A 48 -0.10 19.90 -20.21
N ALA A 49 -1.42 19.85 -20.28
CA ALA A 49 -2.17 19.46 -21.47
C ALA A 49 -1.99 20.41 -22.67
N ARG A 50 -1.44 21.62 -22.45
CA ARG A 50 -1.08 22.59 -23.49
C ARG A 50 0.41 22.60 -23.82
N ASP A 51 1.21 21.73 -23.21
CA ASP A 51 2.66 21.66 -23.42
C ASP A 51 3.01 21.30 -24.88
N THR A 52 4.13 21.76 -25.34
CA THR A 52 4.66 21.40 -26.67
C THR A 52 5.08 19.94 -26.77
N SER A 53 5.49 19.32 -25.65
CA SER A 53 5.83 17.90 -25.56
C SER A 53 4.60 17.02 -25.66
N VAL A 54 4.53 16.22 -26.71
CA VAL A 54 3.42 15.28 -26.94
C VAL A 54 3.28 14.27 -25.79
N ALA A 55 4.40 13.78 -25.25
CA ALA A 55 4.38 12.84 -24.14
C ALA A 55 3.81 13.46 -22.86
N ARG A 56 4.18 14.73 -22.54
CA ARG A 56 3.62 15.43 -21.38
C ARG A 56 2.12 15.73 -21.55
N ARG A 57 1.69 16.10 -22.76
CA ARG A 57 0.26 16.28 -23.05
C ARG A 57 -0.52 14.98 -22.86
N ALA A 58 0.00 13.86 -23.38
CA ALA A 58 -0.65 12.56 -23.22
C ALA A 58 -0.83 12.17 -21.75
N ALA A 59 0.23 12.28 -20.95
CA ALA A 59 0.18 11.99 -19.53
C ALA A 59 -0.81 12.92 -18.78
N ALA A 60 -0.79 14.22 -19.08
CA ALA A 60 -1.69 15.20 -18.48
C ALA A 60 -3.16 14.91 -18.81
N GLU A 61 -3.47 14.67 -20.08
CA GLU A 61 -4.83 14.31 -20.51
C GLU A 61 -5.31 13.02 -19.88
N ARG A 62 -4.45 11.99 -19.78
CA ARG A 62 -4.77 10.76 -19.04
C ARG A 62 -5.12 11.04 -17.60
N MET A 63 -4.33 11.86 -16.89
CA MET A 63 -4.58 12.20 -15.48
C MET A 63 -5.83 13.05 -15.29
N LEU A 64 -6.13 14.00 -16.20
CA LEU A 64 -7.40 14.73 -16.20
C LEU A 64 -8.60 13.79 -16.40
N GLY A 65 -8.45 12.75 -17.22
CA GLY A 65 -9.44 11.70 -17.38
C GLY A 65 -9.66 10.92 -16.07
N VAL A 66 -8.58 10.51 -15.41
CA VAL A 66 -8.64 9.84 -14.09
C VAL A 66 -9.35 10.71 -13.06
N ILE A 67 -8.98 11.98 -12.94
CA ILE A 67 -9.60 12.91 -11.99
C ILE A 67 -11.09 13.11 -12.32
N SER A 68 -11.44 13.24 -13.58
CA SER A 68 -12.83 13.44 -14.01
C SER A 68 -13.74 12.30 -13.58
N TRP A 69 -13.35 11.05 -13.78
CA TRP A 69 -14.21 9.92 -13.41
C TRP A 69 -14.11 9.53 -11.94
N ARG A 70 -12.92 9.59 -11.35
CA ARG A 70 -12.74 9.17 -9.96
C ARG A 70 -13.26 10.19 -8.96
N PHE A 71 -13.00 11.48 -9.15
CA PHE A 71 -13.33 12.52 -8.18
C PHE A 71 -14.60 13.30 -8.54
N TYR A 72 -14.77 13.67 -9.80
CA TYR A 72 -15.93 14.45 -10.24
C TYR A 72 -17.10 13.58 -10.71
N LYS A 73 -16.94 12.25 -10.81
CA LYS A 73 -17.96 11.32 -11.32
C LYS A 73 -18.46 11.65 -12.73
N ASP A 74 -17.67 12.39 -13.50
CA ASP A 74 -17.96 12.78 -14.87
C ASP A 74 -17.30 11.81 -15.86
N ASN A 75 -17.97 10.69 -16.09
CA ASN A 75 -17.51 9.66 -17.03
C ASN A 75 -17.48 10.17 -18.48
N GLY A 76 -18.34 11.14 -18.84
CA GLY A 76 -18.35 11.76 -20.16
C GLY A 76 -17.06 12.53 -20.42
N ARG A 77 -16.74 13.44 -19.51
CA ARG A 77 -15.51 14.23 -19.56
C ARG A 77 -14.25 13.36 -19.48
N ALA A 78 -14.27 12.31 -18.67
CA ALA A 78 -13.18 11.35 -18.58
C ALA A 78 -12.87 10.71 -19.93
N ARG A 79 -13.91 10.26 -20.68
CA ARG A 79 -13.73 9.68 -22.03
C ARG A 79 -13.16 10.68 -23.02
N VAL A 80 -13.55 11.96 -22.93
CA VAL A 80 -12.96 13.01 -23.80
C VAL A 80 -11.47 13.14 -23.53
N HIS A 81 -11.06 13.24 -22.28
CA HIS A 81 -9.65 13.33 -21.91
C HIS A 81 -8.85 12.09 -22.31
N PHE A 82 -9.38 10.89 -22.06
CA PHE A 82 -8.72 9.65 -22.52
C PHE A 82 -8.63 9.59 -24.05
N GLY A 83 -9.66 10.05 -24.78
CA GLY A 83 -9.63 10.17 -26.22
C GLY A 83 -8.52 11.12 -26.71
N ASN A 84 -8.37 12.28 -26.06
CA ASN A 84 -7.30 13.22 -26.34
C ASN A 84 -5.92 12.60 -26.09
N ALA A 85 -5.74 11.89 -24.97
CA ALA A 85 -4.49 11.19 -24.67
C ALA A 85 -4.14 10.17 -25.77
N LEU A 86 -5.10 9.32 -26.16
CA LEU A 86 -4.91 8.33 -27.23
C LEU A 86 -4.60 8.96 -28.58
N ALA A 87 -5.23 10.09 -28.92
CA ALA A 87 -4.99 10.81 -30.19
C ALA A 87 -3.55 11.31 -30.34
N THR A 88 -2.80 11.41 -29.24
CA THR A 88 -1.38 11.77 -29.27
C THR A 88 -0.48 10.64 -29.78
N GLY A 89 -0.94 9.40 -29.72
CA GLY A 89 -0.14 8.19 -29.97
C GLY A 89 0.88 7.85 -28.86
N HIS A 90 0.99 8.67 -27.82
CA HIS A 90 1.84 8.44 -26.66
C HIS A 90 1.02 7.93 -25.47
N ASP A 91 1.68 7.22 -24.54
CA ASP A 91 1.05 6.70 -23.31
C ASP A 91 -0.21 5.84 -23.56
N THR A 92 -0.29 5.25 -24.75
CA THR A 92 -1.49 4.55 -25.25
C THR A 92 -1.86 3.39 -24.33
N ALA A 93 -0.87 2.57 -23.92
CA ALA A 93 -1.13 1.40 -23.10
C ALA A 93 -1.65 1.78 -21.71
N ALA A 94 -1.03 2.75 -21.04
CA ALA A 94 -1.48 3.23 -19.74
C ALA A 94 -2.88 3.88 -19.81
N THR A 95 -3.15 4.64 -20.87
CA THR A 95 -4.48 5.24 -21.10
C THR A 95 -5.55 4.17 -21.31
N LEU A 96 -5.26 3.09 -22.05
CA LEU A 96 -6.18 1.96 -22.23
C LEU A 96 -6.45 1.22 -20.92
N VAL A 97 -5.48 1.11 -20.00
CA VAL A 97 -5.71 0.56 -18.64
C VAL A 97 -6.72 1.42 -17.90
N GLU A 98 -6.57 2.75 -17.89
CA GLU A 98 -7.52 3.64 -17.20
C GLU A 98 -8.92 3.58 -17.82
N MET A 99 -9.02 3.51 -19.13
CA MET A 99 -10.31 3.29 -19.80
C MET A 99 -10.94 1.95 -19.45
N ALA A 100 -10.12 0.90 -19.27
CA ALA A 100 -10.59 -0.40 -18.84
C ALA A 100 -11.11 -0.35 -17.39
N ARG A 101 -10.44 0.36 -16.49
CA ARG A 101 -10.89 0.63 -15.12
C ARG A 101 -12.24 1.36 -15.10
N LEU A 102 -12.36 2.42 -15.88
CA LEU A 102 -13.63 3.15 -16.05
C LEU A 102 -14.74 2.22 -16.56
N ALA A 103 -14.47 1.37 -17.54
CA ALA A 103 -15.46 0.42 -18.05
C ALA A 103 -15.88 -0.61 -16.99
N THR A 104 -14.97 -1.06 -16.10
CA THR A 104 -15.30 -1.92 -14.95
C THR A 104 -16.25 -1.22 -13.99
N THR A 105 -15.98 0.04 -13.63
CA THR A 105 -16.84 0.84 -12.76
C THR A 105 -18.25 1.02 -13.32
N GLU A 106 -18.37 1.07 -14.65
CA GLU A 106 -19.66 1.16 -15.36
C GLU A 106 -20.34 -0.20 -15.57
N GLY A 107 -19.78 -1.29 -15.05
CA GLY A 107 -20.31 -2.66 -15.23
C GLY A 107 -20.11 -3.22 -16.65
N ARG A 108 -19.30 -2.60 -17.49
CA ARG A 108 -19.00 -3.02 -18.87
C ARG A 108 -17.77 -3.92 -18.91
N TYR A 109 -17.88 -5.10 -18.27
CA TYR A 109 -16.75 -5.97 -17.96
C TYR A 109 -16.07 -6.54 -19.22
N ARG A 110 -16.82 -6.96 -20.22
CA ARG A 110 -16.24 -7.43 -21.51
C ARG A 110 -15.46 -6.34 -22.19
N GLN A 111 -16.00 -5.11 -22.21
CA GLN A 111 -15.29 -3.97 -22.78
C GLN A 111 -14.02 -3.66 -21.99
N SER A 112 -14.09 -3.68 -20.65
CA SER A 112 -12.93 -3.53 -19.79
C SER A 112 -11.86 -4.56 -20.13
N PHE A 113 -12.23 -5.83 -20.26
CA PHE A 113 -11.33 -6.91 -20.64
C PHE A 113 -10.66 -6.67 -21.99
N VAL A 114 -11.42 -6.26 -23.01
CA VAL A 114 -10.89 -5.97 -24.36
C VAL A 114 -9.91 -4.80 -24.32
N LEU A 115 -10.22 -3.74 -23.59
CA LEU A 115 -9.34 -2.58 -23.44
C LEU A 115 -8.04 -2.96 -22.71
N ALA A 116 -8.13 -3.72 -21.62
CA ALA A 116 -6.97 -4.21 -20.88
C ALA A 116 -6.09 -5.14 -21.73
N ASN A 117 -6.69 -6.04 -22.52
CA ASN A 117 -5.95 -6.90 -23.45
C ASN A 117 -5.31 -6.09 -24.60
N SER A 118 -5.90 -4.98 -25.03
CA SER A 118 -5.28 -4.06 -25.98
C SER A 118 -4.13 -3.29 -25.34
N ALA A 119 -4.28 -2.85 -24.09
CA ALA A 119 -3.21 -2.26 -23.31
C ALA A 119 -2.02 -3.21 -23.17
N LEU A 120 -2.28 -4.48 -22.88
CA LEU A 120 -1.25 -5.52 -22.76
C LEU A 120 -0.43 -5.68 -24.05
N ARG A 121 -1.09 -5.65 -25.22
CA ARG A 121 -0.39 -5.72 -26.52
C ARG A 121 0.43 -4.48 -26.84
N ALA A 122 0.05 -3.32 -26.29
CA ALA A 122 0.74 -2.06 -26.51
C ALA A 122 1.78 -1.75 -25.42
N ALA A 123 1.80 -2.51 -24.33
CA ALA A 123 2.70 -2.28 -23.20
C ALA A 123 4.17 -2.52 -23.59
N THR A 124 5.01 -1.55 -23.35
CA THR A 124 6.46 -1.60 -23.56
C THR A 124 7.26 -1.69 -22.26
N ASP A 125 6.59 -1.55 -21.14
CA ASP A 125 7.19 -1.65 -19.80
C ASP A 125 6.42 -2.60 -18.89
N ASP A 126 7.11 -3.11 -17.88
CA ASP A 126 6.58 -4.09 -16.94
C ASP A 126 5.44 -3.56 -16.05
N ILE A 127 5.40 -2.25 -15.79
CA ILE A 127 4.38 -1.66 -14.90
C ILE A 127 3.03 -1.68 -15.60
N VAL A 128 2.98 -1.18 -16.85
CA VAL A 128 1.77 -1.17 -17.66
C VAL A 128 1.35 -2.59 -18.04
N HIS A 129 2.33 -3.47 -18.34
CA HIS A 129 2.06 -4.90 -18.57
C HIS A 129 1.35 -5.54 -17.38
N ARG A 130 1.90 -5.37 -16.18
CA ARG A 130 1.29 -5.84 -14.93
C ARG A 130 -0.12 -5.28 -14.73
N ALA A 131 -0.27 -3.96 -14.86
CA ALA A 131 -1.56 -3.29 -14.67
C ALA A 131 -2.63 -3.81 -15.66
N ALA A 132 -2.25 -4.08 -16.91
CA ALA A 132 -3.15 -4.64 -17.91
C ALA A 132 -3.60 -6.07 -17.55
N VAL A 133 -2.68 -6.94 -17.14
CA VAL A 133 -3.01 -8.31 -16.71
C VAL A 133 -3.92 -8.31 -15.48
N LEU A 134 -3.62 -7.48 -14.49
CA LEU A 134 -4.46 -7.31 -13.30
C LEU A 134 -5.85 -6.83 -13.67
N GLN A 135 -5.97 -5.86 -14.58
CA GLN A 135 -7.26 -5.33 -15.00
C GLN A 135 -8.08 -6.36 -15.78
N MET A 136 -7.44 -7.26 -16.54
CA MET A 136 -8.13 -8.40 -17.16
C MET A 136 -8.69 -9.35 -16.09
N GLY A 137 -7.92 -9.67 -15.05
CA GLY A 137 -8.35 -10.46 -13.90
C GLY A 137 -9.52 -9.79 -13.16
N ARG A 138 -9.40 -8.49 -12.86
CA ARG A 138 -10.46 -7.70 -12.24
C ARG A 138 -11.74 -7.68 -13.06
N ALA A 139 -11.67 -7.46 -14.36
CA ALA A 139 -12.85 -7.47 -15.22
C ALA A 139 -13.59 -8.83 -15.18
N ALA A 140 -12.85 -9.93 -15.12
CA ALA A 140 -13.41 -11.28 -15.02
C ALA A 140 -13.99 -11.54 -13.63
N SER A 141 -13.24 -11.22 -12.55
CA SER A 141 -13.65 -11.46 -11.17
C SER A 141 -14.83 -10.57 -10.77
N GLU A 142 -14.81 -9.29 -11.11
CA GLU A 142 -15.91 -8.34 -10.87
C GLU A 142 -17.23 -8.80 -11.51
N ALA A 143 -17.18 -9.20 -12.79
CA ALA A 143 -18.36 -9.72 -13.49
C ALA A 143 -18.97 -10.92 -12.77
N ALA A 144 -18.13 -11.82 -12.26
CA ALA A 144 -18.59 -13.01 -11.56
C ALA A 144 -19.10 -12.70 -10.14
N VAL A 145 -18.36 -11.87 -9.38
CA VAL A 145 -18.76 -11.47 -8.02
C VAL A 145 -20.07 -10.68 -8.05
N VAL A 146 -20.19 -9.68 -8.92
CA VAL A 146 -21.44 -8.89 -9.06
C VAL A 146 -22.61 -9.76 -9.44
N ALA A 147 -22.44 -10.69 -10.38
CA ALA A 147 -23.52 -11.62 -10.73
C ALA A 147 -23.87 -12.56 -9.57
N ARG A 148 -22.88 -12.92 -8.74
CA ARG A 148 -23.10 -13.75 -7.55
C ARG A 148 -23.86 -13.00 -6.46
N LEU A 149 -23.50 -11.74 -6.22
CA LEU A 149 -24.08 -10.92 -5.17
C LEU A 149 -25.45 -10.36 -5.55
N ASN A 150 -25.65 -9.95 -6.81
CA ASN A 150 -26.84 -9.21 -7.27
C ASN A 150 -27.76 -10.01 -8.19
N GLY A 151 -27.41 -11.28 -8.47
CA GLY A 151 -28.16 -12.15 -9.38
C GLY A 151 -27.68 -12.05 -10.84
N PRO A 152 -28.06 -13.03 -11.68
CA PRO A 152 -27.50 -13.22 -13.03
C PRO A 152 -28.08 -12.24 -14.08
N ARG A 153 -28.38 -11.01 -13.73
CA ARG A 153 -28.83 -10.01 -14.71
C ARG A 153 -27.70 -9.70 -15.68
N GLY A 154 -27.79 -10.28 -16.91
CA GLY A 154 -27.13 -9.82 -18.13
C GLY A 154 -25.65 -9.42 -18.02
N ALA A 155 -24.86 -10.13 -17.22
CA ALA A 155 -23.48 -9.75 -17.02
C ALA A 155 -22.72 -9.89 -18.36
N ASP A 156 -22.27 -8.77 -18.89
CA ASP A 156 -21.37 -8.66 -20.03
C ASP A 156 -20.00 -9.24 -19.62
N ARG A 157 -19.88 -10.58 -19.65
CA ARG A 157 -18.72 -11.32 -19.14
C ARG A 157 -17.72 -11.63 -20.24
N PRO A 158 -16.42 -11.64 -19.93
CA PRO A 158 -15.41 -12.28 -20.78
C PRO A 158 -15.74 -13.76 -21.01
N ASP A 159 -15.34 -14.30 -22.15
CA ASP A 159 -15.52 -15.73 -22.45
C ASP A 159 -14.57 -16.60 -21.62
N SER A 160 -14.91 -17.90 -21.48
CA SER A 160 -14.17 -18.83 -20.63
C SER A 160 -12.73 -19.05 -21.10
N ALA A 161 -12.45 -19.00 -22.40
CA ALA A 161 -11.09 -19.15 -22.93
C ALA A 161 -10.22 -17.95 -22.57
N SER A 162 -10.79 -16.75 -22.67
CA SER A 162 -10.14 -15.50 -22.24
C SER A 162 -9.84 -15.49 -20.74
N VAL A 163 -10.78 -15.99 -19.91
CA VAL A 163 -10.57 -16.10 -18.45
C VAL A 163 -9.44 -17.10 -18.17
N ALA A 164 -9.44 -18.29 -18.79
CA ALA A 164 -8.38 -19.28 -18.61
C ALA A 164 -7.00 -18.75 -19.03
N ALA A 165 -6.91 -18.04 -20.16
CA ALA A 165 -5.66 -17.40 -20.59
C ALA A 165 -5.17 -16.34 -19.59
N THR A 166 -6.10 -15.65 -18.91
CA THR A 166 -5.76 -14.65 -17.87
C THR A 166 -5.20 -15.32 -16.63
N VAL A 167 -5.71 -16.49 -16.22
CA VAL A 167 -5.17 -17.29 -15.11
C VAL A 167 -3.69 -17.61 -15.34
N VAL A 168 -3.32 -18.04 -16.55
CA VAL A 168 -1.91 -18.34 -16.89
C VAL A 168 -1.02 -17.12 -16.68
N ARG A 169 -1.44 -15.94 -17.17
CA ARG A 169 -0.68 -14.69 -17.01
C ARG A 169 -0.58 -14.22 -15.56
N LEU A 170 -1.66 -14.31 -14.80
CA LEU A 170 -1.64 -13.98 -13.37
C LEU A 170 -0.71 -14.92 -12.59
N ARG A 171 -0.72 -16.23 -12.92
CA ARG A 171 0.22 -17.19 -12.34
C ARG A 171 1.68 -16.80 -12.61
N GLU A 172 2.01 -16.39 -13.85
CA GLU A 172 3.35 -15.91 -14.20
C GLU A 172 3.75 -14.68 -13.36
N LEU A 173 2.84 -13.73 -13.14
CA LEU A 173 3.10 -12.57 -12.28
C LEU A 173 3.35 -12.99 -10.82
N VAL A 174 2.53 -13.88 -10.28
CA VAL A 174 2.67 -14.40 -8.91
C VAL A 174 3.97 -15.20 -8.74
N GLN A 175 4.37 -15.98 -9.73
CA GLN A 175 5.64 -16.72 -9.70
C GLN A 175 6.86 -15.79 -9.76
N ARG A 176 6.77 -14.69 -10.53
CA ARG A 176 7.86 -13.69 -10.63
C ARG A 176 8.06 -12.94 -9.32
N VAL A 177 6.99 -12.57 -8.64
CA VAL A 177 7.05 -11.81 -7.37
C VAL A 177 6.03 -12.40 -6.39
N PRO A 178 6.41 -13.49 -5.68
CA PRO A 178 5.54 -14.11 -4.69
C PRO A 178 5.20 -13.16 -3.54
N GLY A 179 3.98 -13.26 -3.01
CA GLY A 179 3.53 -12.48 -1.86
C GLY A 179 2.93 -11.13 -2.20
N ARG A 180 2.86 -10.73 -3.49
CA ARG A 180 2.07 -9.57 -3.91
C ARG A 180 0.59 -9.85 -3.70
N LEU A 181 -0.04 -9.05 -2.85
CA LEU A 181 -1.39 -9.31 -2.40
C LEU A 181 -2.40 -9.23 -3.53
N GLU A 182 -2.31 -8.20 -4.37
CA GLU A 182 -3.23 -7.96 -5.46
C GLU A 182 -3.18 -9.06 -6.53
N GLU A 183 -1.97 -9.38 -7.03
CA GLU A 183 -1.80 -10.47 -8.03
C GLU A 183 -2.27 -11.80 -7.49
N SER A 184 -1.95 -12.08 -6.23
CA SER A 184 -2.32 -13.33 -5.56
C SER A 184 -3.83 -13.45 -5.40
N LEU A 185 -4.51 -12.38 -4.99
CA LEU A 185 -5.96 -12.34 -4.86
C LEU A 185 -6.65 -12.46 -6.23
N GLN A 186 -6.15 -11.74 -7.25
CA GLN A 186 -6.70 -11.83 -8.59
C GLN A 186 -6.48 -13.22 -9.22
N LEU A 187 -5.34 -13.87 -8.96
CA LEU A 187 -5.13 -15.25 -9.38
C LEU A 187 -6.14 -16.18 -8.72
N LEU A 188 -6.31 -16.09 -7.40
CA LEU A 188 -7.30 -16.89 -6.67
C LEU A 188 -8.70 -16.73 -7.25
N LEU A 189 -9.20 -15.49 -7.35
CA LEU A 189 -10.56 -15.21 -7.82
C LEU A 189 -10.77 -15.66 -9.26
N THR A 190 -9.83 -15.34 -10.17
CA THR A 190 -9.94 -15.68 -11.59
C THR A 190 -9.86 -17.18 -11.81
N ALA A 191 -8.99 -17.89 -11.05
CA ALA A 191 -8.89 -19.35 -11.11
C ALA A 191 -10.14 -20.04 -10.56
N LEU A 192 -10.75 -19.51 -9.48
CA LEU A 192 -12.04 -20.03 -9.00
C LEU A 192 -13.13 -19.93 -10.08
N ILE A 193 -13.15 -18.84 -10.84
CA ILE A 193 -14.12 -18.64 -11.95
C ILE A 193 -13.83 -19.59 -13.12
N ALA A 194 -12.57 -19.82 -13.42
CA ALA A 194 -12.15 -20.77 -14.44
C ALA A 194 -12.40 -22.25 -14.05
N GLY A 195 -12.67 -22.54 -12.78
CA GLY A 195 -12.74 -23.90 -12.25
C GLY A 195 -11.38 -24.56 -12.08
N ASP A 196 -10.31 -23.78 -11.94
CA ASP A 196 -8.94 -24.22 -11.74
C ASP A 196 -8.55 -24.16 -10.27
N GLY A 197 -8.76 -25.27 -9.56
CA GLY A 197 -8.44 -25.36 -8.15
C GLY A 197 -6.95 -25.33 -7.83
N ALA A 198 -6.08 -25.73 -8.76
CA ALA A 198 -4.63 -25.73 -8.55
C ALA A 198 -4.07 -24.29 -8.58
N ASP A 199 -4.47 -23.50 -9.56
CA ASP A 199 -4.06 -22.10 -9.63
C ASP A 199 -4.74 -21.25 -8.53
N ALA A 200 -5.97 -21.59 -8.12
CA ALA A 200 -6.61 -20.98 -6.95
C ALA A 200 -5.79 -21.26 -5.66
N ALA A 201 -5.29 -22.49 -5.48
CA ALA A 201 -4.42 -22.82 -4.36
C ALA A 201 -3.08 -22.06 -4.41
N THR A 202 -2.51 -21.89 -5.59
CA THR A 202 -1.29 -21.09 -5.81
C THR A 202 -1.53 -19.62 -5.42
N GLY A 203 -2.66 -19.03 -5.82
CA GLY A 203 -3.05 -17.68 -5.46
C GLY A 203 -3.21 -17.51 -3.94
N ALA A 204 -3.92 -18.43 -3.28
CA ALA A 204 -4.10 -18.40 -1.83
C ALA A 204 -2.78 -18.57 -1.07
N ASP A 205 -1.92 -19.48 -1.49
CA ASP A 205 -0.60 -19.71 -0.88
C ASP A 205 0.32 -18.49 -1.00
N SER A 206 0.28 -17.82 -2.15
CA SER A 206 1.03 -16.58 -2.36
C SER A 206 0.44 -15.42 -1.55
N TYR A 207 -0.88 -15.29 -1.47
CA TYR A 207 -1.55 -14.24 -0.69
C TYR A 207 -1.18 -14.28 0.80
N TYR A 208 -1.04 -15.49 1.36
CA TYR A 208 -0.65 -15.69 2.76
C TYR A 208 0.81 -16.08 2.95
N LEU A 209 1.65 -15.94 1.93
CA LEU A 209 3.05 -16.36 1.97
C LEU A 209 3.81 -15.84 3.19
N ILE A 210 3.53 -14.61 3.58
CA ILE A 210 4.24 -13.92 4.66
C ILE A 210 3.71 -14.32 6.02
N ASP A 211 2.42 -14.65 6.12
CA ASP A 211 1.77 -15.04 7.37
C ASP A 211 2.08 -16.49 7.77
N ALA A 212 2.34 -17.36 6.79
CA ALA A 212 2.67 -18.78 7.03
C ALA A 212 4.01 -19.00 7.75
N GLY A 213 4.88 -17.99 7.80
CA GLY A 213 6.18 -18.04 8.48
C GLY A 213 6.24 -17.27 9.81
N GLY A 214 5.20 -16.52 10.16
CA GLY A 214 5.10 -15.78 11.41
C GLY A 214 4.28 -16.59 12.43
N THR A 215 4.92 -17.15 13.42
CA THR A 215 4.28 -17.75 14.59
C THR A 215 3.48 -16.68 15.33
N GLN A 216 2.24 -16.45 14.92
CA GLN A 216 1.29 -15.73 15.75
C GLN A 216 0.69 -16.74 16.71
N ALA A 217 1.22 -16.80 17.93
CA ALA A 217 0.66 -17.60 18.98
C ALA A 217 -0.82 -17.19 19.18
N GLY A 218 -1.74 -18.13 19.00
CA GLY A 218 -3.19 -17.89 19.13
C GLY A 218 -3.95 -17.67 17.80
N SER A 219 -3.28 -17.49 16.66
CA SER A 219 -3.94 -17.35 15.35
C SER A 219 -4.50 -18.69 14.85
N GLN A 220 -5.77 -18.69 14.40
CA GLN A 220 -6.37 -19.84 13.69
C GLN A 220 -5.96 -19.91 12.22
N LEU A 221 -5.26 -18.88 11.71
CA LEU A 221 -4.89 -18.78 10.29
C LEU A 221 -4.06 -19.99 9.80
N PRO A 222 -3.05 -20.51 10.53
CA PRO A 222 -2.28 -21.67 10.04
C PRO A 222 -3.14 -22.91 9.78
N SER A 223 -4.11 -23.23 10.63
CA SER A 223 -5.03 -24.35 10.43
C SER A 223 -5.96 -24.10 9.25
N THR A 224 -6.50 -22.90 9.12
CA THR A 224 -7.35 -22.49 8.02
C THR A 224 -6.62 -22.56 6.67
N LEU A 225 -5.35 -22.16 6.62
CA LEU A 225 -4.53 -22.27 5.41
C LEU A 225 -4.25 -23.73 5.03
N ALA A 226 -4.06 -24.61 6.02
CA ALA A 226 -3.93 -26.05 5.77
C ALA A 226 -5.23 -26.63 5.18
N GLU A 227 -6.39 -26.22 5.69
CA GLU A 227 -7.69 -26.60 5.14
C GLU A 227 -7.88 -26.10 3.69
N LEU A 228 -7.51 -24.85 3.42
CA LEU A 228 -7.57 -24.30 2.06
C LEU A 228 -6.67 -25.09 1.09
N LYS A 229 -5.45 -25.43 1.50
CA LYS A 229 -4.54 -26.25 0.69
C LYS A 229 -5.11 -27.63 0.38
N ALA A 230 -5.87 -28.21 1.29
CA ALA A 230 -6.52 -29.50 1.11
C ALA A 230 -7.75 -29.43 0.19
N GLU A 231 -8.57 -28.39 0.31
CA GLU A 231 -9.89 -28.32 -0.37
C GLU A 231 -9.81 -27.63 -1.76
N LEU A 232 -8.95 -26.61 -1.93
CA LEU A 232 -8.87 -25.85 -3.19
C LEU A 232 -8.56 -26.72 -4.42
N PRO A 233 -7.61 -27.71 -4.36
CA PRO A 233 -7.32 -28.54 -5.52
C PRO A 233 -8.50 -29.38 -6.02
N ALA A 234 -9.54 -29.59 -5.21
CA ALA A 234 -10.75 -30.30 -5.60
C ALA A 234 -11.79 -29.42 -6.33
N TRP A 235 -11.58 -28.12 -6.40
CA TRP A 235 -12.47 -27.19 -7.06
C TRP A 235 -12.51 -27.39 -8.59
N ARG A 236 -13.71 -27.48 -9.15
CA ARG A 236 -13.97 -27.68 -10.60
C ARG A 236 -15.17 -26.82 -11.06
N GLY A 237 -15.30 -25.60 -10.52
CA GLY A 237 -16.42 -24.73 -10.82
C GLY A 237 -17.76 -25.37 -10.41
N ASP A 238 -18.78 -25.21 -11.25
CA ASP A 238 -20.13 -25.73 -10.97
C ASP A 238 -20.22 -27.27 -10.90
N LYS A 239 -19.21 -27.97 -11.40
CA LYS A 239 -19.10 -29.44 -11.31
C LYS A 239 -18.67 -29.93 -9.93
N THR A 240 -18.22 -29.02 -9.05
CA THR A 240 -17.77 -29.37 -7.70
C THR A 240 -18.96 -29.82 -6.83
N PRO A 241 -18.87 -30.99 -6.15
CA PRO A 241 -19.93 -31.47 -5.26
C PRO A 241 -20.28 -30.46 -4.18
N ARG A 242 -21.59 -30.37 -3.83
CA ARG A 242 -22.09 -29.37 -2.85
C ARG A 242 -21.32 -29.43 -1.50
N ALA A 243 -21.01 -30.63 -1.02
CA ALA A 243 -20.31 -30.80 0.24
C ALA A 243 -18.89 -30.16 0.22
N VAL A 244 -18.15 -30.33 -0.90
CA VAL A 244 -16.85 -29.69 -1.10
C VAL A 244 -17.00 -28.18 -1.19
N ARG A 245 -17.99 -27.69 -1.92
CA ARG A 245 -18.29 -26.24 -2.01
C ARG A 245 -18.52 -25.61 -0.65
N VAL A 246 -19.31 -26.28 0.23
CA VAL A 246 -19.58 -25.78 1.59
C VAL A 246 -18.30 -25.73 2.41
N ARG A 247 -17.50 -26.82 2.43
CA ARG A 247 -16.23 -26.82 3.19
C ARG A 247 -15.27 -25.76 2.69
N LEU A 248 -15.10 -25.64 1.37
CA LEU A 248 -14.25 -24.62 0.76
C LEU A 248 -14.73 -23.20 1.08
N ALA A 249 -16.04 -22.93 1.06
CA ALA A 249 -16.59 -21.63 1.43
C ALA A 249 -16.27 -21.28 2.88
N VAL A 250 -16.40 -22.24 3.81
CA VAL A 250 -16.06 -22.05 5.23
C VAL A 250 -14.57 -21.81 5.40
N ALA A 251 -13.70 -22.55 4.72
CA ALA A 251 -12.25 -22.35 4.79
C ALA A 251 -11.83 -20.98 4.23
N LEU A 252 -12.39 -20.55 3.09
CA LEU A 252 -12.15 -19.22 2.53
C LEU A 252 -12.63 -18.09 3.46
N ALA A 253 -13.80 -18.24 4.07
CA ALA A 253 -14.30 -17.27 5.05
C ALA A 253 -13.45 -17.26 6.34
N GLY A 254 -12.97 -18.41 6.80
CA GLY A 254 -12.01 -18.51 7.90
C GLY A 254 -10.70 -17.80 7.59
N ALA A 255 -10.27 -17.82 6.35
CA ALA A 255 -9.14 -17.04 5.83
C ALA A 255 -9.49 -15.57 5.51
N ARG A 256 -10.71 -15.10 5.80
CA ARG A 256 -11.18 -13.74 5.53
C ARG A 256 -11.28 -13.36 4.03
N LEU A 257 -11.28 -14.33 3.15
CA LEU A 257 -11.44 -14.17 1.70
C LEU A 257 -12.93 -14.22 1.31
N TYR A 258 -13.72 -13.23 1.75
CA TYR A 258 -15.19 -13.27 1.68
C TYR A 258 -15.74 -13.23 0.25
N GLU A 259 -15.12 -12.48 -0.68
CA GLU A 259 -15.53 -12.52 -2.10
C GLU A 259 -15.30 -13.91 -2.72
N ALA A 260 -14.14 -14.52 -2.45
CA ALA A 260 -13.84 -15.88 -2.89
C ALA A 260 -14.81 -16.90 -2.24
N ALA A 261 -15.09 -16.73 -0.95
CA ALA A 261 -16.10 -17.55 -0.26
C ALA A 261 -17.48 -17.41 -0.88
N ALA A 262 -17.91 -16.19 -1.24
CA ALA A 262 -19.18 -15.93 -1.90
C ALA A 262 -19.25 -16.60 -3.28
N LEU A 263 -18.17 -16.60 -4.07
CA LEU A 263 -18.11 -17.24 -5.39
C LEU A 263 -18.38 -18.76 -5.31
N VAL A 264 -17.85 -19.43 -4.29
CA VAL A 264 -17.96 -20.91 -4.15
C VAL A 264 -19.17 -21.33 -3.31
N SER A 265 -19.70 -20.47 -2.45
CA SER A 265 -20.83 -20.75 -1.54
C SER A 265 -22.10 -21.14 -2.30
N PRO A 266 -23.01 -21.95 -1.71
CA PRO A 266 -24.37 -22.06 -2.18
C PRO A 266 -25.08 -20.69 -2.20
N LEU A 267 -26.03 -20.49 -3.11
CA LEU A 267 -26.87 -19.28 -3.12
C LEU A 267 -27.65 -19.14 -1.81
N GLY A 268 -27.83 -17.90 -1.34
CA GLY A 268 -28.56 -17.59 -0.12
C GLY A 268 -27.78 -17.88 1.17
N SER A 269 -26.48 -18.17 1.10
CA SER A 269 -25.66 -18.32 2.30
C SER A 269 -25.33 -16.97 2.94
N GLU A 270 -25.17 -16.94 4.27
CA GLU A 270 -24.77 -15.75 5.01
C GLU A 270 -23.44 -15.16 4.51
N LEU A 271 -22.54 -15.98 3.97
CA LEU A 271 -21.27 -15.52 3.41
C LEU A 271 -21.46 -14.65 2.17
N VAL A 272 -22.47 -14.95 1.35
CA VAL A 272 -22.84 -14.11 0.19
C VAL A 272 -23.40 -12.76 0.67
N GLU A 273 -24.26 -12.78 1.70
CA GLU A 273 -24.84 -11.57 2.25
C GLU A 273 -23.79 -10.69 2.93
N TYR A 274 -22.87 -11.29 3.67
CA TYR A 274 -21.77 -10.57 4.30
C TYR A 274 -20.78 -9.98 3.26
N ALA A 275 -20.41 -10.72 2.22
CA ALA A 275 -19.59 -10.20 1.14
C ALA A 275 -20.25 -9.00 0.42
N ARG A 276 -21.61 -9.06 0.24
CA ARG A 276 -22.38 -7.93 -0.29
C ARG A 276 -22.28 -6.70 0.62
N PHE A 277 -22.42 -6.89 1.92
CA PHE A 277 -22.27 -5.83 2.92
C PHE A 277 -20.87 -5.18 2.86
N CYS A 278 -19.78 -5.98 2.88
CA CYS A 278 -18.42 -5.46 2.79
C CYS A 278 -18.23 -4.61 1.54
N ARG A 279 -18.66 -5.13 0.37
CA ARG A 279 -18.53 -4.41 -0.89
C ARG A 279 -19.36 -3.12 -0.94
N HIS A 280 -20.56 -3.14 -0.38
CA HIS A 280 -21.37 -1.93 -0.26
C HIS A 280 -20.67 -0.87 0.59
N MET A 281 -20.05 -1.27 1.70
CA MET A 281 -19.31 -0.35 2.58
C MET A 281 -18.06 0.21 1.93
N GLU A 282 -17.30 -0.60 1.19
CA GLU A 282 -16.15 -0.13 0.41
C GLU A 282 -16.55 0.94 -0.62
N GLN A 283 -17.60 0.68 -1.38
CA GLN A 283 -18.13 1.61 -2.37
C GLN A 283 -18.63 2.91 -1.72
N THR A 284 -19.33 2.79 -0.59
CA THR A 284 -19.85 3.94 0.17
C THR A 284 -18.73 4.80 0.73
N ALA A 285 -17.70 4.19 1.31
CA ALA A 285 -16.53 4.90 1.81
C ALA A 285 -15.79 5.62 0.69
N ASP A 286 -15.50 4.92 -0.41
CA ASP A 286 -14.84 5.49 -1.59
C ASP A 286 -15.60 6.70 -2.15
N GLU A 287 -16.93 6.59 -2.27
CA GLU A 287 -17.78 7.68 -2.75
C GLU A 287 -17.80 8.87 -1.77
N TYR A 288 -17.93 8.61 -0.48
CA TYR A 288 -17.90 9.64 0.56
C TYR A 288 -16.61 10.45 0.50
N TYR A 289 -15.46 9.79 0.47
CA TYR A 289 -14.17 10.48 0.50
C TYR A 289 -13.90 11.31 -0.74
N ARG A 290 -14.20 10.78 -1.93
CA ARG A 290 -14.04 11.55 -3.16
C ARG A 290 -14.89 12.81 -3.16
N ARG A 291 -16.13 12.70 -2.69
CA ARG A 291 -17.02 13.85 -2.55
C ARG A 291 -16.52 14.84 -1.50
N ALA A 292 -16.03 14.34 -0.36
CA ALA A 292 -15.47 15.19 0.69
C ALA A 292 -14.29 16.03 0.18
N LEU A 293 -13.41 15.46 -0.65
CA LEU A 293 -12.26 16.14 -1.23
C LEU A 293 -12.63 17.22 -2.26
N VAL A 294 -13.76 17.07 -2.97
CA VAL A 294 -14.15 17.97 -4.06
C VAL A 294 -15.15 19.04 -3.61
N SER A 295 -16.16 18.65 -2.85
CA SER A 295 -17.30 19.54 -2.51
C SER A 295 -17.65 19.58 -1.02
N GLY A 296 -16.89 18.87 -0.21
CA GLY A 296 -17.22 18.63 1.20
C GLY A 296 -18.32 17.58 1.36
N ALA A 297 -18.34 16.93 2.52
CA ALA A 297 -19.38 15.98 2.93
C ALA A 297 -19.56 16.06 4.44
N SER A 298 -20.80 15.80 4.92
CA SER A 298 -21.07 15.75 6.35
C SER A 298 -20.46 14.48 6.95
N PRO A 299 -19.70 14.56 8.05
CA PRO A 299 -19.17 13.37 8.74
C PRO A 299 -20.25 12.32 9.09
N ASP A 300 -21.47 12.77 9.40
CA ASP A 300 -22.56 11.88 9.77
C ASP A 300 -23.09 11.04 8.59
N GLU A 301 -22.77 11.39 7.35
CA GLU A 301 -23.25 10.66 6.17
C GLU A 301 -22.70 9.23 6.16
N LEU A 302 -21.42 9.05 6.47
CA LEU A 302 -20.78 7.75 6.51
C LEU A 302 -21.38 6.87 7.62
N THR A 303 -21.60 7.45 8.81
CA THR A 303 -22.27 6.74 9.93
C THR A 303 -23.69 6.30 9.56
N ARG A 304 -24.47 7.19 8.94
CA ARG A 304 -25.83 6.83 8.49
C ARG A 304 -25.82 5.73 7.43
N ALA A 305 -24.90 5.79 6.49
CA ALA A 305 -24.76 4.77 5.46
C ALA A 305 -24.39 3.40 6.05
N TYR A 306 -23.50 3.38 7.05
CA TYR A 306 -23.14 2.15 7.75
C TYR A 306 -24.33 1.53 8.48
N ILE A 307 -25.05 2.32 9.28
CA ILE A 307 -26.26 1.86 9.99
C ILE A 307 -27.33 1.37 8.98
N HIS A 308 -27.45 2.01 7.83
CA HIS A 308 -28.36 1.57 6.78
C HIS A 308 -27.96 0.20 6.23
N ALA A 309 -26.68 0.01 5.93
CA ALA A 309 -26.14 -1.27 5.45
C ALA A 309 -26.34 -2.40 6.47
N GLU A 310 -26.17 -2.12 7.77
CA GLU A 310 -26.46 -3.09 8.83
C GLU A 310 -27.94 -3.48 8.87
N ARG A 311 -28.86 -2.51 8.72
CA ARG A 311 -30.30 -2.77 8.68
C ARG A 311 -30.70 -3.66 7.51
N GLU A 312 -29.98 -3.58 6.39
CA GLU A 312 -30.18 -4.47 5.25
C GLU A 312 -29.58 -5.86 5.46
N LEU A 313 -28.43 -5.94 6.16
CA LEU A 313 -27.74 -7.20 6.42
C LEU A 313 -28.46 -8.05 7.48
N TRP A 314 -28.91 -7.45 8.60
CA TRP A 314 -29.45 -8.16 9.77
C TRP A 314 -30.55 -9.16 9.44
N PRO A 315 -31.59 -8.86 8.64
CA PRO A 315 -32.63 -9.82 8.30
C PRO A 315 -32.14 -11.02 7.47
N ARG A 316 -30.94 -10.94 6.94
CA ARG A 316 -30.34 -11.96 6.05
C ARG A 316 -29.36 -12.87 6.78
N LEU A 317 -29.08 -12.58 8.05
CA LEU A 317 -28.26 -13.41 8.91
C LEU A 317 -29.14 -14.28 9.82
N THR A 318 -28.62 -15.46 10.16
CA THR A 318 -29.29 -16.36 11.12
C THR A 318 -28.91 -15.96 12.56
N TRP A 319 -29.87 -15.68 13.40
CA TRP A 319 -29.66 -15.28 14.78
C TRP A 319 -30.01 -16.39 15.76
N ARG A 320 -29.17 -16.55 16.78
CA ARG A 320 -29.47 -17.36 17.98
C ARG A 320 -29.94 -16.41 19.09
N GLY A 321 -31.23 -16.04 19.07
CA GLY A 321 -31.80 -15.05 19.97
C GLY A 321 -32.07 -13.70 19.32
N THR A 322 -32.17 -12.64 20.14
CA THR A 322 -32.41 -11.28 19.65
C THR A 322 -31.18 -10.74 18.93
N PRO A 323 -31.31 -10.21 17.72
CA PRO A 323 -30.21 -9.52 17.05
C PRO A 323 -29.66 -8.38 17.90
N PRO A 324 -28.33 -8.14 17.89
CA PRO A 324 -27.74 -7.00 18.59
C PRO A 324 -28.23 -5.69 17.97
N PRO A 325 -28.24 -4.60 18.77
CA PRO A 325 -28.55 -3.27 18.24
C PRO A 325 -27.52 -2.85 17.21
N PHE A 326 -27.95 -1.94 16.31
CA PHE A 326 -27.06 -1.37 15.30
C PHE A 326 -25.94 -0.52 15.90
N TYR A 327 -24.94 -0.21 15.07
CA TYR A 327 -23.84 0.69 15.43
C TYR A 327 -24.36 1.99 16.11
N PRO A 328 -23.69 2.52 17.17
CA PRO A 328 -22.48 1.95 17.81
C PRO A 328 -22.76 0.99 18.98
N ALA A 329 -23.98 0.52 19.17
CA ALA A 329 -24.42 -0.10 20.40
C ALA A 329 -24.21 -1.64 20.48
N GLY A 330 -23.60 -2.29 19.50
CA GLY A 330 -23.32 -3.72 19.58
C GLY A 330 -23.06 -4.46 18.27
N ALA A 331 -23.38 -3.87 17.14
CA ALA A 331 -23.20 -4.49 15.83
C ALA A 331 -21.75 -4.88 15.56
N ASP A 332 -20.81 -3.99 15.87
CA ASP A 332 -19.37 -4.22 15.63
C ASP A 332 -18.85 -5.44 16.36
N ALA A 333 -19.27 -5.63 17.62
CA ALA A 333 -18.84 -6.78 18.43
C ALA A 333 -19.36 -8.09 17.82
N GLU A 334 -20.58 -8.09 17.28
CA GLU A 334 -21.16 -9.26 16.65
C GLU A 334 -20.53 -9.56 15.29
N LEU A 335 -20.31 -8.54 14.44
CA LEU A 335 -19.59 -8.71 13.19
C LEU A 335 -18.14 -9.16 13.43
N GLY A 336 -17.49 -8.63 14.47
CA GLY A 336 -16.17 -9.08 14.92
C GLY A 336 -16.17 -10.55 15.31
N ARG A 337 -17.13 -10.97 16.14
CA ARG A 337 -17.25 -12.35 16.59
C ARG A 337 -17.57 -13.33 15.45
N ARG A 338 -18.45 -12.98 14.52
CA ARG A 338 -18.88 -13.87 13.42
C ARG A 338 -17.91 -13.90 12.25
N PHE A 339 -17.45 -12.74 11.85
CA PHE A 339 -16.70 -12.57 10.61
C PHE A 339 -15.25 -12.06 10.84
N GLY A 340 -14.88 -11.79 12.09
CA GLY A 340 -13.57 -11.22 12.42
C GLY A 340 -13.45 -9.76 11.99
N ALA A 341 -14.57 -9.07 11.75
CA ALA A 341 -14.57 -7.68 11.34
C ALA A 341 -14.00 -6.76 12.42
N VAL A 342 -13.18 -5.80 12.02
CA VAL A 342 -12.80 -4.64 12.82
C VAL A 342 -13.37 -3.42 12.14
N PHE A 343 -14.11 -2.63 12.89
CA PHE A 343 -14.72 -1.42 12.39
C PHE A 343 -14.45 -0.25 13.35
N GLN A 344 -14.04 0.87 12.80
CA GLN A 344 -13.83 2.10 13.55
C GLN A 344 -14.16 3.31 12.68
N LEU A 345 -14.95 4.23 13.24
CA LEU A 345 -15.12 5.58 12.71
C LEU A 345 -14.25 6.55 13.51
N GLY A 346 -13.58 7.45 12.82
CA GLY A 346 -12.71 8.46 13.40
C GLY A 346 -12.68 9.74 12.58
N ILE A 347 -11.79 10.66 12.91
CA ILE A 347 -11.54 11.88 12.14
C ILE A 347 -10.03 11.99 11.89
N THR A 348 -9.64 12.04 10.63
CA THR A 348 -8.26 12.26 10.21
C THR A 348 -8.21 13.37 9.17
N GLY A 349 -7.29 14.32 9.31
CA GLY A 349 -7.12 15.39 8.35
C GLY A 349 -8.37 16.26 8.10
N GLY A 350 -9.33 16.30 9.05
CA GLY A 350 -10.58 17.05 8.92
C GLY A 350 -11.72 16.26 8.25
N TYR A 351 -11.48 15.01 7.86
CA TYR A 351 -12.49 14.11 7.30
C TYR A 351 -12.87 13.04 8.32
N TYR A 352 -14.07 12.50 8.15
CA TYR A 352 -14.54 11.37 8.94
C TYR A 352 -14.05 10.08 8.29
N ASP A 353 -13.23 9.33 9.01
CA ASP A 353 -12.61 8.10 8.53
C ASP A 353 -13.42 6.87 8.88
N MET A 354 -13.50 5.94 7.96
CA MET A 354 -13.92 4.59 8.23
C MET A 354 -12.72 3.65 8.06
N HIS A 355 -12.35 2.95 9.13
CA HIS A 355 -11.43 1.84 9.07
C HIS A 355 -12.21 0.55 9.22
N MET A 356 -12.26 -0.26 8.18
CA MET A 356 -12.90 -1.56 8.17
C MET A 356 -11.95 -2.60 7.58
N GLY A 357 -11.77 -3.70 8.26
CA GLY A 357 -10.95 -4.82 7.82
C GLY A 357 -11.32 -6.08 8.62
N HIS A 358 -10.58 -7.17 8.39
CA HIS A 358 -10.82 -8.44 9.08
C HIS A 358 -9.55 -8.90 9.79
N VAL A 359 -9.69 -9.35 11.03
CA VAL A 359 -8.58 -9.90 11.81
C VAL A 359 -8.12 -11.22 11.19
N VAL A 360 -6.89 -11.23 10.69
CA VAL A 360 -6.18 -12.42 10.20
C VAL A 360 -5.19 -12.97 11.22
N GLY A 361 -4.86 -12.19 12.25
CA GLY A 361 -3.98 -12.63 13.32
C GLY A 361 -4.11 -11.79 14.58
N GLU A 362 -3.84 -12.43 15.74
CA GLU A 362 -3.77 -11.79 17.05
C GLU A 362 -2.53 -12.25 17.78
N GLU A 363 -1.82 -11.32 18.41
CA GLU A 363 -0.63 -11.61 19.18
C GLU A 363 -0.60 -10.76 20.47
N ASN A 364 -0.50 -11.43 21.63
CA ASN A 364 -0.30 -10.74 22.89
C ASN A 364 1.19 -10.70 23.23
N ARG A 365 1.75 -9.51 23.36
CA ARG A 365 3.17 -9.29 23.66
C ARG A 365 3.39 -8.42 24.89
N ILE A 366 4.52 -8.64 25.55
CA ILE A 366 5.12 -7.67 26.45
C ILE A 366 6.22 -6.96 25.65
N VAL A 367 6.01 -5.69 25.32
CA VAL A 367 7.02 -4.86 24.70
C VAL A 367 7.87 -4.24 25.79
N THR A 368 9.18 -4.44 25.73
CA THR A 368 10.14 -3.90 26.71
C THR A 368 11.17 -3.01 26.02
N GLN A 369 11.31 -1.78 26.50
CA GLN A 369 12.29 -0.81 26.01
C GLN A 369 12.91 -0.08 27.20
N TYR A 370 14.24 -0.11 27.28
CA TYR A 370 15.01 0.57 28.34
C TYR A 370 14.52 0.26 29.77
N GLY A 371 14.14 -0.98 30.03
CA GLY A 371 13.64 -1.42 31.34
C GLY A 371 12.16 -1.13 31.62
N HIS A 372 11.48 -0.39 30.78
CA HIS A 372 10.04 -0.18 30.86
C HIS A 372 9.29 -1.19 30.00
N SER A 373 8.15 -1.67 30.47
CA SER A 373 7.37 -2.70 29.78
C SER A 373 5.89 -2.34 29.72
N ALA A 374 5.25 -2.65 28.61
CA ALA A 374 3.80 -2.60 28.45
C ALA A 374 3.28 -3.91 27.85
N ARG A 375 2.13 -4.37 28.30
CA ARG A 375 1.40 -5.48 27.68
C ARG A 375 0.57 -4.91 26.55
N VAL A 376 0.72 -5.46 25.35
CA VAL A 376 0.06 -4.97 24.13
C VAL A 376 -0.53 -6.14 23.36
N THR A 377 -1.76 -5.99 22.92
CA THR A 377 -2.42 -6.88 21.97
C THR A 377 -2.23 -6.32 20.57
N PHE A 378 -1.59 -7.07 19.67
CA PHE A 378 -1.45 -6.73 18.27
C PHE A 378 -2.50 -7.49 17.46
N LEU A 379 -3.40 -6.76 16.78
CA LEU A 379 -4.35 -7.31 15.82
C LEU A 379 -3.85 -7.03 14.41
N VAL A 380 -3.64 -8.07 13.63
CA VAL A 380 -3.30 -7.94 12.20
C VAL A 380 -4.57 -8.06 11.40
N ILE A 381 -4.87 -7.06 10.58
CA ILE A 381 -6.02 -7.08 9.66
C ILE A 381 -5.56 -7.28 8.21
N ASP A 382 -6.41 -7.92 7.41
CA ASP A 382 -6.16 -8.28 6.00
C ASP A 382 -5.95 -7.08 5.09
N GLY A 383 -6.64 -6.01 5.38
CA GLY A 383 -6.59 -4.73 4.70
C GLY A 383 -7.42 -3.72 5.46
N VAL A 384 -7.56 -2.52 4.93
CA VAL A 384 -8.41 -1.51 5.50
C VAL A 384 -9.13 -0.75 4.40
N VAL A 385 -10.44 -0.64 4.50
CA VAL A 385 -11.20 0.35 3.77
C VAL A 385 -10.98 1.67 4.50
N THR A 386 -10.24 2.55 3.88
CA THR A 386 -9.83 3.80 4.50
C THR A 386 -9.90 4.95 3.50
N ASN A 387 -9.85 6.14 4.04
CA ASN A 387 -9.72 7.39 3.29
C ASN A 387 -8.34 7.59 2.65
N GLY A 388 -7.49 6.61 2.61
CA GLY A 388 -6.18 6.71 1.98
C GLY A 388 -6.30 7.05 0.50
N LEU A 389 -6.08 8.31 0.13
CA LEU A 389 -6.17 8.79 -1.25
C LEU A 389 -5.27 8.00 -2.18
N GLN A 390 -4.10 7.60 -1.71
CA GLN A 390 -3.14 6.82 -2.46
C GLN A 390 -3.71 5.49 -2.94
N SER A 391 -4.48 4.79 -2.09
CA SER A 391 -5.10 3.53 -2.49
C SER A 391 -6.16 3.71 -3.57
N TRP A 392 -6.78 4.89 -3.67
CA TRP A 392 -7.80 5.14 -4.69
C TRP A 392 -7.26 5.71 -5.99
N ALA A 393 -6.37 6.69 -5.89
CA ALA A 393 -5.81 7.33 -7.08
C ALA A 393 -4.92 6.38 -7.87
N TRP A 394 -4.20 5.49 -7.18
CA TRP A 394 -3.13 4.69 -7.76
C TRP A 394 -3.30 3.18 -7.59
N ASP A 395 -4.41 2.73 -6.99
CA ASP A 395 -4.64 1.35 -6.57
C ASP A 395 -3.55 0.80 -5.62
N ASP A 396 -2.85 1.68 -4.92
CA ASP A 396 -1.90 1.28 -3.89
C ASP A 396 -2.61 1.07 -2.55
N ALA A 397 -2.14 0.11 -1.78
CA ALA A 397 -2.62 -0.08 -0.41
C ALA A 397 -2.40 1.21 0.39
N GLY A 398 -3.45 1.71 1.02
CA GLY A 398 -3.41 2.98 1.74
C GLY A 398 -2.29 3.06 2.76
N GLY A 399 -1.72 4.25 2.91
CA GLY A 399 -0.53 4.53 3.72
C GLY A 399 -0.69 4.39 5.23
N HIS A 400 -1.72 3.70 5.74
CA HIS A 400 -1.92 3.48 7.17
C HIS A 400 -1.27 2.19 7.62
N GLY A 401 -0.18 2.29 8.40
CA GLY A 401 0.53 1.15 9.00
C GLY A 401 -0.25 0.47 10.12
N GLY A 402 -1.07 1.24 10.82
CA GLY A 402 -1.85 0.79 11.96
C GLY A 402 -2.27 1.96 12.86
N TRP A 403 -2.98 1.64 13.93
CA TRP A 403 -3.37 2.61 14.96
C TRP A 403 -3.46 1.95 16.32
N GLN A 404 -3.30 2.76 17.36
CA GLN A 404 -3.45 2.32 18.73
C GLN A 404 -4.87 2.60 19.26
N ARG A 405 -5.43 1.63 19.97
CA ARG A 405 -6.66 1.77 20.74
C ARG A 405 -6.44 1.19 22.14
N ARG A 406 -6.08 2.04 23.12
CA ARG A 406 -5.70 1.62 24.48
C ARG A 406 -4.49 0.68 24.45
N ASP A 407 -4.68 -0.57 24.93
CA ASP A 407 -3.68 -1.65 24.96
C ASP A 407 -3.65 -2.51 23.68
N THR A 408 -4.45 -2.14 22.70
CA THR A 408 -4.57 -2.86 21.43
C THR A 408 -4.02 -2.02 20.28
N ILE A 409 -3.14 -2.62 19.50
CA ILE A 409 -2.57 -2.03 18.28
C ILE A 409 -3.10 -2.81 17.09
N VAL A 410 -3.80 -2.13 16.20
CA VAL A 410 -4.25 -2.69 14.93
C VAL A 410 -3.17 -2.45 13.88
N GLN A 411 -2.73 -3.52 13.21
CA GLN A 411 -1.72 -3.50 12.16
C GLN A 411 -2.37 -3.80 10.82
N VAL A 412 -2.14 -2.94 9.84
CA VAL A 412 -2.64 -3.12 8.48
C VAL A 412 -1.62 -3.91 7.67
N ARG A 413 -1.91 -5.17 7.41
CA ARG A 413 -1.00 -6.11 6.74
C ARG A 413 -0.43 -5.63 5.41
N PRO A 414 -1.22 -5.10 4.45
CA PRO A 414 -0.69 -4.61 3.18
C PRO A 414 0.45 -3.62 3.33
N MET A 415 0.40 -2.74 4.32
CA MET A 415 1.39 -1.69 4.49
C MET A 415 2.82 -2.23 4.65
N PHE A 416 3.04 -3.19 5.56
CA PHE A 416 4.39 -3.71 5.78
C PHE A 416 4.80 -4.78 4.73
N VAL A 417 3.81 -5.47 4.13
CA VAL A 417 4.04 -6.42 3.03
C VAL A 417 4.47 -5.69 1.77
N GLU A 418 3.75 -4.65 1.35
CA GLU A 418 4.05 -3.89 0.14
C GLU A 418 5.39 -3.13 0.27
N HIS A 419 5.73 -2.67 1.46
CA HIS A 419 7.06 -2.08 1.69
C HIS A 419 8.18 -3.11 1.43
N ALA A 420 8.04 -4.32 1.97
CA ALA A 420 9.01 -5.39 1.75
C ALA A 420 9.10 -5.80 0.26
N LEU A 421 7.95 -5.86 -0.42
CA LEU A 421 7.88 -6.15 -1.86
C LEU A 421 8.55 -5.05 -2.69
N SER A 422 8.36 -3.79 -2.34
CA SER A 422 9.02 -2.67 -3.03
C SER A 422 10.53 -2.76 -2.95
N LEU A 423 11.07 -3.16 -1.79
CA LEU A 423 12.50 -3.42 -1.61
C LEU A 423 12.97 -4.59 -2.49
N PHE A 424 12.22 -5.69 -2.55
CA PHE A 424 12.55 -6.86 -3.37
C PHE A 424 12.57 -6.51 -4.86
N VAL A 425 11.52 -5.88 -5.35
CA VAL A 425 11.37 -5.54 -6.77
C VAL A 425 12.46 -4.59 -7.26
N SER A 426 12.91 -3.66 -6.41
CA SER A 426 14.04 -2.78 -6.74
C SER A 426 15.37 -3.53 -6.89
N GLY A 427 15.45 -4.79 -6.46
CA GLY A 427 16.61 -5.68 -6.64
C GLY A 427 16.80 -6.25 -8.05
N ASP A 428 15.85 -6.06 -8.99
CA ASP A 428 16.00 -6.45 -10.39
C ASP A 428 17.11 -5.68 -11.11
N ALA A 429 17.85 -6.33 -12.03
CA ALA A 429 19.02 -5.75 -12.68
C ALA A 429 18.72 -4.48 -13.48
N VAL A 430 17.59 -4.44 -14.19
CA VAL A 430 17.15 -3.27 -14.97
C VAL A 430 16.80 -2.13 -14.03
N ARG A 431 16.05 -2.45 -12.97
CA ARG A 431 15.64 -1.47 -11.95
C ARG A 431 16.84 -0.96 -11.15
N ARG A 432 17.86 -1.79 -10.87
CA ARG A 432 19.11 -1.33 -10.25
C ARG A 432 19.83 -0.28 -11.07
N ALA A 433 19.86 -0.44 -12.41
CA ALA A 433 20.46 0.58 -13.29
C ALA A 433 19.68 1.90 -13.23
N HIS A 434 18.35 1.84 -13.26
CA HIS A 434 17.48 3.00 -13.07
C HIS A 434 17.65 3.64 -11.69
N GLU A 435 17.66 2.84 -10.62
CA GLU A 435 17.88 3.31 -9.26
C GLU A 435 19.21 4.03 -9.13
N GLN A 436 20.28 3.50 -9.75
CA GLN A 436 21.60 4.11 -9.74
C GLN A 436 21.61 5.48 -10.44
N ALA A 437 20.92 5.60 -11.58
CA ALA A 437 20.78 6.85 -12.30
C ALA A 437 19.93 7.87 -11.49
N SER A 438 18.85 7.42 -10.87
CA SER A 438 18.00 8.24 -9.99
C SER A 438 18.80 8.74 -8.78
N ILE A 439 19.52 7.87 -8.08
CA ILE A 439 20.36 8.23 -6.95
C ILE A 439 21.39 9.31 -7.34
N ALA A 440 21.99 9.21 -8.51
CA ALA A 440 22.95 10.22 -8.98
C ALA A 440 22.29 11.59 -9.17
N SER A 441 21.11 11.61 -9.80
CA SER A 441 20.32 12.84 -9.98
C SER A 441 19.84 13.42 -8.63
N ASP A 442 19.26 12.57 -7.79
CA ASP A 442 18.73 12.96 -6.49
C ASP A 442 19.81 13.45 -5.53
N SER A 443 21.04 12.92 -5.64
CA SER A 443 22.18 13.37 -4.86
C SER A 443 22.58 14.83 -5.14
N ILE A 444 22.33 15.33 -6.35
CA ILE A 444 22.53 16.75 -6.69
C ILE A 444 21.46 17.60 -5.97
N LEU A 445 20.23 17.13 -5.94
CA LEU A 445 19.14 17.80 -5.21
C LEU A 445 19.42 17.79 -3.70
N ASP A 446 19.88 16.66 -3.14
CA ASP A 446 20.27 16.54 -1.73
C ASP A 446 21.32 17.58 -1.34
N LEU A 447 22.34 17.78 -2.17
CA LEU A 447 23.38 18.80 -1.93
C LEU A 447 22.81 20.22 -1.94
N THR A 448 21.81 20.49 -2.77
CA THR A 448 21.15 21.79 -2.83
C THR A 448 20.34 22.05 -1.57
N ILE A 449 19.55 21.07 -1.11
CA ILE A 449 18.73 21.15 0.10
C ILE A 449 19.64 21.28 1.34
N ALA A 450 20.66 20.46 1.44
CA ALA A 450 21.53 20.42 2.60
C ALA A 450 22.43 21.67 2.75
N ARG A 451 22.73 22.38 1.65
CA ARG A 451 23.53 23.63 1.68
C ARG A 451 22.78 24.81 2.28
N SER A 452 21.45 24.76 2.30
CA SER A 452 20.64 25.86 2.84
C SER A 452 20.48 25.84 4.36
N ASP A 453 21.19 24.96 5.09
CA ASP A 453 21.00 24.65 6.52
C ASP A 453 19.55 24.30 6.90
N SER A 454 18.69 24.11 5.91
CA SER A 454 17.32 23.66 6.09
C SER A 454 17.27 22.15 6.16
N ILE A 455 16.49 21.63 7.09
CA ILE A 455 16.15 20.23 7.13
C ILE A 455 14.98 19.99 6.16
N GLY A 456 15.19 19.10 5.22
CA GLY A 456 14.19 18.75 4.22
C GLY A 456 14.32 17.29 3.79
N TYR A 457 13.42 16.86 2.92
CA TYR A 457 13.49 15.53 2.32
C TYR A 457 14.72 15.40 1.42
N LEU A 458 15.49 14.35 1.64
CA LEU A 458 16.73 14.03 0.92
C LEU A 458 16.53 12.72 0.13
N PRO A 459 15.98 12.78 -1.08
CA PRO A 459 15.60 11.58 -1.85
C PRO A 459 16.79 10.69 -2.21
N GLY A 460 17.95 11.26 -2.52
CA GLY A 460 19.15 10.49 -2.83
C GLY A 460 19.72 9.77 -1.60
N VAL A 461 19.66 10.39 -0.42
CA VAL A 461 20.02 9.73 0.85
C VAL A 461 19.05 8.60 1.16
N ALA A 462 17.75 8.84 1.06
CA ALA A 462 16.73 7.82 1.30
C ALA A 462 16.92 6.61 0.37
N SER A 463 17.14 6.86 -0.91
CA SER A 463 17.35 5.80 -1.92
C SER A 463 18.64 5.01 -1.67
N ARG A 464 19.74 5.68 -1.28
CA ARG A 464 21.01 5.01 -0.92
C ARG A 464 20.85 4.12 0.31
N LEU A 465 20.21 4.61 1.37
CA LEU A 465 19.98 3.82 2.59
C LEU A 465 19.12 2.60 2.30
N ARG A 466 18.05 2.75 1.50
CA ARG A 466 17.18 1.65 1.08
C ARG A 466 17.95 0.60 0.28
N ARG A 467 18.73 1.02 -0.70
CA ARG A 467 19.59 0.14 -1.50
C ARG A 467 20.58 -0.62 -0.61
N ASP A 468 21.32 0.08 0.24
CA ASP A 468 22.33 -0.53 1.10
C ASP A 468 21.72 -1.54 2.08
N GLY A 469 20.54 -1.21 2.65
CA GLY A 469 19.80 -2.12 3.54
C GLY A 469 19.29 -3.37 2.79
N ARG A 470 18.75 -3.19 1.59
CA ARG A 470 18.30 -4.27 0.71
C ARG A 470 19.45 -5.21 0.35
N ASP A 471 20.55 -4.64 -0.16
CA ASP A 471 21.71 -5.42 -0.63
C ASP A 471 22.33 -6.21 0.52
N ALA A 472 22.48 -5.59 1.70
CA ALA A 472 22.92 -6.28 2.91
C ALA A 472 21.99 -7.42 3.35
N LEU A 473 20.68 -7.30 3.12
CA LEU A 473 19.74 -8.38 3.41
C LEU A 473 19.90 -9.54 2.41
N PHE A 474 20.02 -9.25 1.12
CA PHE A 474 20.32 -10.28 0.10
C PHE A 474 21.60 -11.03 0.41
N ASP A 475 22.67 -10.31 0.76
CA ASP A 475 23.95 -10.92 1.12
C ASP A 475 23.83 -11.81 2.37
N SER A 476 23.08 -11.37 3.37
CA SER A 476 22.80 -12.19 4.56
C SER A 476 22.07 -13.50 4.21
N LEU A 477 21.10 -13.46 3.30
CA LEU A 477 20.37 -14.66 2.88
C LEU A 477 21.23 -15.62 2.06
N ARG A 478 22.09 -15.10 1.18
CA ARG A 478 23.09 -15.90 0.46
C ARG A 478 24.09 -16.55 1.38
N HIS A 479 24.59 -15.84 2.39
CA HIS A 479 25.49 -16.39 3.41
C HIS A 479 24.83 -17.43 4.31
N ALA A 480 23.50 -17.42 4.39
CA ALA A 480 22.71 -18.44 5.07
C ALA A 480 22.32 -19.62 4.15
N ASP A 481 22.99 -19.76 2.99
CA ASP A 481 22.81 -20.81 2.00
C ASP A 481 21.36 -20.98 1.51
N VAL A 482 20.59 -19.88 1.45
CA VAL A 482 19.25 -19.89 0.90
C VAL A 482 19.34 -20.15 -0.60
N PRO A 483 18.69 -21.22 -1.13
CA PRO A 483 18.70 -21.52 -2.57
C PRO A 483 18.17 -20.36 -3.41
N ASP A 484 18.77 -20.11 -4.58
CA ASP A 484 18.35 -19.03 -5.49
C ASP A 484 16.86 -19.08 -5.84
N SER A 485 16.29 -20.30 -5.99
CA SER A 485 14.87 -20.50 -6.26
C SER A 485 13.94 -20.04 -5.12
N LEU A 486 14.46 -19.93 -3.90
CA LEU A 486 13.72 -19.49 -2.71
C LEU A 486 14.12 -18.08 -2.24
N LEU A 487 15.20 -17.52 -2.81
CA LEU A 487 15.79 -16.27 -2.33
C LEU A 487 14.80 -15.11 -2.32
N GLY A 488 13.99 -14.97 -3.37
CA GLY A 488 12.96 -13.92 -3.44
C GLY A 488 11.89 -14.07 -2.36
N ARG A 489 11.40 -15.30 -2.18
CA ARG A 489 10.41 -15.63 -1.15
C ARG A 489 10.94 -15.34 0.26
N GLU A 490 12.14 -15.80 0.57
CA GLU A 490 12.78 -15.60 1.87
C GLU A 490 13.13 -14.12 2.11
N PHE A 491 13.55 -13.40 1.06
CA PHE A 491 13.78 -11.96 1.17
C PHE A 491 12.52 -11.23 1.62
N VAL A 492 11.40 -11.42 0.92
CA VAL A 492 10.13 -10.74 1.25
C VAL A 492 9.68 -11.13 2.65
N ARG A 493 9.76 -12.42 3.02
CA ARG A 493 9.41 -12.91 4.36
C ARG A 493 10.24 -12.25 5.47
N VAL A 494 11.55 -12.19 5.29
CA VAL A 494 12.46 -11.60 6.29
C VAL A 494 12.32 -10.08 6.34
N ALA A 495 12.23 -9.41 5.19
CA ALA A 495 12.03 -7.96 5.12
C ALA A 495 10.72 -7.54 5.80
N THR A 496 9.61 -8.24 5.53
CA THR A 496 8.31 -7.98 6.17
C THR A 496 8.41 -8.09 7.69
N ARG A 497 9.07 -9.15 8.19
CA ARG A 497 9.28 -9.31 9.64
C ARG A 497 10.13 -8.17 10.21
N LEU A 498 11.22 -7.78 9.56
CA LEU A 498 12.08 -6.68 10.01
C LEU A 498 11.34 -5.35 10.07
N ILE A 499 10.54 -5.04 9.06
CA ILE A 499 9.72 -3.83 9.01
C ILE A 499 8.67 -3.87 10.11
N ARG A 500 7.94 -4.99 10.27
CA ARG A 500 6.93 -5.15 11.31
C ARG A 500 7.52 -4.98 12.72
N GLU A 501 8.65 -5.65 13.03
CA GLU A 501 9.28 -5.56 14.36
C GLU A 501 9.74 -4.14 14.71
N SER A 502 10.20 -3.36 13.73
CA SER A 502 10.65 -1.99 13.97
C SER A 502 9.53 -0.95 13.84
N SER A 503 8.85 -0.89 12.70
CA SER A 503 7.90 0.21 12.42
C SER A 503 6.54 0.01 13.09
N ILE A 504 6.21 -1.23 13.53
CA ILE A 504 4.98 -1.47 14.28
C ILE A 504 5.29 -1.81 15.74
N ILE A 505 6.00 -2.94 15.99
CA ILE A 505 6.18 -3.44 17.37
C ILE A 505 6.98 -2.44 18.22
N ALA A 506 8.11 -1.95 17.71
CA ALA A 506 8.93 -1.01 18.48
C ALA A 506 8.30 0.40 18.53
N HIS A 507 7.75 0.89 17.41
CA HIS A 507 7.14 2.20 17.31
C HIS A 507 5.86 2.30 18.17
N GLU A 508 4.85 1.48 17.86
CA GLU A 508 3.56 1.50 18.53
C GLU A 508 3.64 0.98 19.97
N GLY A 509 4.52 0.00 20.22
CA GLY A 509 4.83 -0.46 21.57
C GLY A 509 5.44 0.63 22.44
N ARG A 510 6.16 1.61 21.86
CA ARG A 510 6.62 2.79 22.58
C ARG A 510 5.46 3.68 23.01
N HIS A 511 4.46 3.88 22.17
CA HIS A 511 3.26 4.61 22.57
C HIS A 511 2.59 3.98 23.78
N ALA A 512 2.47 2.65 23.83
CA ALA A 512 1.91 1.95 24.99
C ALA A 512 2.75 2.10 26.26
N ILE A 513 4.09 2.12 26.15
CA ILE A 513 4.99 2.40 27.27
C ILE A 513 4.83 3.85 27.74
N ASP A 514 4.80 4.80 26.80
CA ASP A 514 4.66 6.22 27.10
C ASP A 514 3.31 6.55 27.76
N ASP A 515 2.22 5.90 27.37
CA ASP A 515 0.91 6.03 28.02
C ASP A 515 0.94 5.61 29.50
N ALA A 516 1.77 4.64 29.85
CA ALA A 516 1.97 4.22 31.25
C ALA A 516 2.89 5.19 32.03
N LEU A 517 3.75 5.94 31.34
CA LEU A 517 4.70 6.86 31.96
C LEU A 517 4.12 8.28 32.21
N GLY A 518 3.11 8.67 31.47
CA GLY A 518 2.44 9.96 31.64
C GLY A 518 1.93 10.58 30.35
N ALA A 519 1.44 11.83 30.46
CA ALA A 519 0.93 12.58 29.32
C ALA A 519 2.07 13.27 28.56
N PHE A 520 2.17 13.01 27.27
CA PHE A 520 3.10 13.66 26.36
C PHE A 520 2.33 14.40 25.26
N THR A 521 2.96 15.45 24.68
CA THR A 521 2.39 16.07 23.48
C THR A 521 2.41 15.07 22.31
N PRO A 522 1.52 15.22 21.32
CA PRO A 522 1.54 14.34 20.13
C PRO A 522 2.91 14.33 19.44
N GLU A 523 3.58 15.49 19.32
CA GLU A 523 4.93 15.56 18.75
C GLU A 523 5.98 14.80 19.58
N GLU A 524 5.94 14.92 20.90
CA GLU A 524 6.88 14.21 21.79
C GLU A 524 6.67 12.70 21.71
N ARG A 525 5.41 12.23 21.67
CA ARG A 525 5.09 10.82 21.49
C ARG A 525 5.66 10.28 20.19
N GLU A 526 5.43 10.97 19.07
CA GLU A 526 5.97 10.59 17.77
C GLU A 526 7.49 10.61 17.74
N PHE A 527 8.12 11.64 18.32
CA PHE A 527 9.57 11.70 18.42
C PHE A 527 10.16 10.49 19.14
N ARG A 528 9.59 10.13 20.30
CA ARG A 528 10.04 8.99 21.11
C ARG A 528 9.80 7.65 20.41
N ALA A 529 8.65 7.49 19.73
CA ALA A 529 8.35 6.31 18.93
C ALA A 529 9.30 6.15 17.74
N LYS A 530 9.61 7.23 17.02
CA LYS A 530 10.61 7.25 15.95
C LYS A 530 12.02 6.90 16.43
N LEU A 531 12.39 7.32 17.64
CA LEU A 531 13.67 6.90 18.22
C LEU A 531 13.69 5.39 18.48
N SER A 532 12.62 4.84 19.04
CA SER A 532 12.50 3.41 19.30
C SER A 532 12.49 2.58 18.02
N GLU A 533 11.79 3.04 16.99
CA GLU A 533 11.73 2.38 15.67
C GLU A 533 13.13 2.02 15.14
N ILE A 534 14.07 2.95 15.23
CA ILE A 534 15.44 2.76 14.73
C ILE A 534 16.38 2.14 15.78
N ALA A 535 16.26 2.54 17.04
CA ALA A 535 17.11 2.04 18.13
C ALA A 535 16.99 0.52 18.35
N PHE A 536 15.81 -0.03 18.06
CA PHE A 536 15.51 -1.46 18.19
C PHE A 536 15.47 -2.21 16.84
N ALA A 537 15.64 -1.50 15.71
CA ALA A 537 15.67 -2.14 14.41
C ALA A 537 16.89 -3.07 14.25
N ALA A 538 16.66 -4.30 13.77
CA ALA A 538 17.76 -5.20 13.42
C ALA A 538 18.53 -4.69 12.17
N ARG A 539 17.83 -4.00 11.25
CA ARG A 539 18.38 -3.38 10.02
C ARG A 539 17.90 -1.94 9.88
N PRO A 540 18.49 -0.99 10.64
CA PRO A 540 18.08 0.42 10.64
C PRO A 540 17.94 1.04 9.25
N LYS A 541 18.86 0.76 8.32
CA LYS A 541 18.84 1.33 6.97
C LYS A 541 17.56 1.02 6.18
N ILE A 542 16.94 -0.14 6.41
CA ILE A 542 15.68 -0.53 5.73
C ILE A 542 14.53 0.38 6.17
N VAL A 543 14.48 0.72 7.46
CA VAL A 543 13.36 1.45 8.06
C VAL A 543 13.58 2.97 8.15
N MET A 544 14.78 3.47 7.83
CA MET A 544 15.08 4.90 7.84
C MET A 544 14.21 5.75 6.90
N SER A 545 13.52 5.14 5.94
CA SER A 545 12.57 5.84 5.07
C SER A 545 11.35 6.40 5.82
N SER A 546 11.04 5.88 7.00
CA SER A 546 10.00 6.44 7.88
C SER A 546 10.41 7.79 8.50
N ILE A 547 11.71 8.06 8.57
CA ILE A 547 12.30 9.30 9.10
C ILE A 547 12.61 10.27 7.95
N ILE A 548 13.32 9.77 6.90
CA ILE A 548 13.65 10.59 5.72
C ILE A 548 12.47 10.54 4.74
N HIS A 549 11.43 11.30 5.06
CA HIS A 549 10.16 11.27 4.37
C HIS A 549 9.79 12.69 3.86
N PRO A 550 9.03 12.82 2.76
CA PRO A 550 8.62 14.14 2.23
C PRO A 550 7.93 15.08 3.23
N ASN A 551 7.33 14.55 4.29
CA ASN A 551 6.68 15.35 5.34
C ASN A 551 7.63 15.96 6.39
N ILE A 552 8.96 15.81 6.22
CA ILE A 552 9.94 16.38 7.18
C ILE A 552 9.72 17.89 7.32
N GLY A 553 9.41 18.32 8.56
CA GLY A 553 9.24 19.73 8.90
C GLY A 553 7.87 20.30 8.59
N ASP A 554 6.90 19.50 8.12
CA ASP A 554 5.52 19.94 8.02
C ASP A 554 4.88 20.18 9.41
N ALA A 555 3.68 20.74 9.43
CA ALA A 555 2.98 21.08 10.67
C ALA A 555 2.39 19.89 11.42
N THR A 556 2.53 18.66 10.89
CA THR A 556 2.05 17.44 11.54
C THR A 556 2.97 17.02 12.70
N PRO A 557 2.46 16.28 13.70
CA PRO A 557 3.31 15.69 14.74
C PRO A 557 4.44 14.84 14.18
N HIS A 558 4.18 14.03 13.16
CA HIS A 558 5.19 13.19 12.48
C HIS A 558 6.25 14.04 11.77
N GLY A 559 5.86 15.07 11.03
CA GLY A 559 6.80 15.94 10.32
C GLY A 559 7.73 16.71 11.26
N ARG A 560 7.19 17.23 12.36
CA ARG A 560 8.00 17.89 13.41
C ARG A 560 8.91 16.91 14.13
N ALA A 561 8.43 15.71 14.44
CA ALA A 561 9.23 14.65 15.04
C ALA A 561 10.39 14.22 14.12
N ASN A 562 10.13 14.00 12.82
CA ASN A 562 11.16 13.68 11.84
C ASN A 562 12.22 14.79 11.75
N ALA A 563 11.82 16.07 11.71
CA ALA A 563 12.76 17.19 11.70
C ALA A 563 13.64 17.17 12.97
N ARG A 564 13.06 16.96 14.14
CA ARG A 564 13.77 16.88 15.43
C ARG A 564 14.79 15.73 15.45
N VAL A 565 14.45 14.56 14.90
CA VAL A 565 15.38 13.44 14.72
C VAL A 565 16.55 13.84 13.81
N MET A 566 16.29 14.49 12.68
CA MET A 566 17.34 14.90 11.75
C MET A 566 18.31 15.90 12.39
N TYR A 567 17.81 16.89 13.17
CA TYR A 567 18.68 17.77 13.97
C TYR A 567 19.52 16.98 14.99
N GLY A 568 18.94 15.99 15.62
CA GLY A 568 19.64 15.09 16.54
C GLY A 568 20.77 14.32 15.85
N LEU A 569 20.52 13.79 14.66
CA LEU A 569 21.51 13.09 13.85
C LEU A 569 22.68 14.00 13.43
N ILE A 570 22.41 15.24 13.01
CA ILE A 570 23.49 16.20 12.69
C ILE A 570 24.42 16.38 13.90
N ARG A 571 23.86 16.63 15.09
CA ARG A 571 24.65 16.81 16.31
C ARG A 571 25.44 15.55 16.66
N TRP A 572 24.82 14.38 16.58
CA TRP A 572 25.48 13.12 16.90
C TRP A 572 26.62 12.82 15.92
N MET A 573 26.40 12.96 14.61
CA MET A 573 27.44 12.70 13.60
C MET A 573 28.63 13.66 13.73
N ARG A 574 28.40 14.93 14.02
CA ARG A 574 29.50 15.91 14.29
C ARG A 574 30.31 15.53 15.53
N ALA A 575 29.63 15.12 16.60
CA ALA A 575 30.29 14.72 17.85
C ALA A 575 31.10 13.41 17.70
N HIS A 576 30.71 12.53 16.77
CA HIS A 576 31.36 11.23 16.54
C HIS A 576 32.06 11.15 15.17
N ALA A 577 32.41 12.29 14.58
CA ALA A 577 33.03 12.39 13.24
C ALA A 577 34.23 11.47 13.06
N ALA A 578 35.08 11.36 14.08
CA ALA A 578 36.28 10.50 14.05
C ALA A 578 35.94 8.98 14.03
N GLU A 579 34.77 8.59 14.45
CA GLU A 579 34.29 7.18 14.46
C GLU A 579 33.61 6.78 13.14
N ILE A 580 33.24 7.74 12.29
CA ILE A 580 32.51 7.49 11.04
C ILE A 580 33.52 7.45 9.89
N ARG A 581 33.75 6.25 9.38
CA ARG A 581 34.72 6.05 8.28
C ARG A 581 34.31 6.83 7.03
N GLY A 582 35.18 7.71 6.56
CA GLY A 582 34.96 8.51 5.34
C GLY A 582 34.09 9.76 5.56
N PHE A 583 33.83 10.12 6.82
CA PHE A 583 33.12 11.36 7.12
C PHE A 583 33.96 12.59 6.81
N ASP A 584 33.40 13.52 6.05
CA ASP A 584 34.03 14.80 5.70
C ASP A 584 33.28 15.95 6.38
N VAL A 585 33.96 16.64 7.30
CA VAL A 585 33.38 17.78 8.04
C VAL A 585 33.01 18.97 7.16
N ASN A 586 33.59 19.05 5.95
CA ASN A 586 33.34 20.11 4.98
C ASN A 586 32.13 19.83 4.07
N GLN A 587 31.57 18.60 4.12
CA GLN A 587 30.38 18.22 3.36
C GLN A 587 29.11 18.32 4.23
N PRO A 588 27.94 18.53 3.62
CA PRO A 588 26.70 18.53 4.36
C PRO A 588 26.48 17.22 5.13
N VAL A 589 26.28 17.32 6.44
CA VAL A 589 26.27 16.17 7.36
C VAL A 589 25.23 15.11 6.95
N LEU A 590 24.02 15.52 6.64
CA LEU A 590 22.92 14.60 6.35
C LEU A 590 23.10 13.83 5.04
N THR A 591 23.86 14.37 4.08
CA THR A 591 24.17 13.64 2.83
C THR A 591 25.10 12.46 3.08
N GLN A 592 25.73 12.40 4.25
CA GLN A 592 26.67 11.37 4.68
C GLN A 592 26.03 10.30 5.58
N LEU A 593 24.71 10.36 5.83
CA LEU A 593 23.99 9.31 6.58
C LEU A 593 24.27 7.88 6.07
N PRO A 594 24.39 7.60 4.76
CA PRO A 594 24.70 6.25 4.28
C PRO A 594 26.05 5.69 4.79
N LEU A 595 26.99 6.54 5.25
CA LEU A 595 28.25 6.10 5.84
C LEU A 595 28.08 5.41 7.20
N LEU A 596 26.98 5.69 7.90
CA LEU A 596 26.71 5.07 9.20
C LEU A 596 26.48 3.57 9.06
N THR A 597 27.09 2.80 9.97
CA THR A 597 26.76 1.39 10.16
C THR A 597 25.42 1.24 10.89
N ASP A 598 24.82 0.05 10.83
CA ASP A 598 23.60 -0.26 11.59
C ASP A 598 23.78 -0.03 13.09
N ASP A 599 24.97 -0.35 13.66
CA ASP A 599 25.28 -0.09 15.07
C ASP A 599 25.40 1.39 15.40
N GLN A 600 25.99 2.18 14.50
CA GLN A 600 26.07 3.63 14.67
C GLN A 600 24.69 4.27 14.62
N PHE A 601 23.79 3.82 13.73
CA PHE A 601 22.39 4.25 13.75
C PHE A 601 21.75 3.94 15.11
N ARG A 602 21.82 2.69 15.58
CA ARG A 602 21.24 2.32 16.88
C ARG A 602 21.80 3.15 18.03
N ARG A 603 23.12 3.38 18.07
CA ARG A 603 23.77 4.23 19.10
C ARG A 603 23.28 5.68 19.03
N ALA A 604 23.20 6.26 17.85
CA ALA A 604 22.74 7.62 17.65
C ALA A 604 21.30 7.80 18.17
N PHE A 605 20.41 6.90 17.79
CA PHE A 605 19.00 6.99 18.20
C PHE A 605 18.81 6.73 19.70
N ARG A 606 19.53 5.76 20.29
CA ARG A 606 19.53 5.54 21.74
C ARG A 606 20.05 6.77 22.52
N SER A 607 21.08 7.44 22.03
CA SER A 607 21.63 8.62 22.71
C SER A 607 20.68 9.81 22.77
N MET A 608 19.71 9.87 21.84
CA MET A 608 18.67 10.88 21.80
C MET A 608 17.44 10.53 22.66
N ASP A 609 17.28 9.24 23.05
CA ASP A 609 16.10 8.78 23.75
C ASP A 609 16.17 9.11 25.25
N PRO A 610 15.16 9.83 25.80
CA PRO A 610 15.12 10.15 27.22
C PRO A 610 15.12 8.92 28.15
N LEU A 611 14.58 7.78 27.70
CA LEU A 611 14.53 6.54 28.50
C LEU A 611 15.84 5.75 28.48
N ALA A 612 16.73 6.01 27.56
CA ALA A 612 18.01 5.32 27.44
C ALA A 612 19.10 5.92 28.34
N ARG A 613 18.79 7.02 29.07
CA ARG A 613 19.72 7.77 29.94
C ARG A 613 19.72 7.29 31.38
#